data_199a6ca1a4ec2df12487399dd5494080
#
_entry.id   199a6ca1a4ec2df12487399dd5494080
#
_cell.length_a   1.000
_cell.length_b   1.000
_cell.length_c   1.000
_cell.angle_alpha   90.00
_cell.angle_beta   90.00
_cell.angle_gamma   90.00
#
_symmetry.space_group_name_H-M   'P 1'
#
loop_
_entity.id
_entity.type
_entity.pdbx_description
1 polymer ?
#
loop_
_entity_poly.entity_id
_entity_poly.type
_entity_poly.pdbx_seq_one_letter_code
_entity_poly.pdbx_strand_id
1 'polypeptide(L)'
;GLLLGLLAIGMMRLITLVERGFQTSRLPRYFRRAVGGVAVGALALITPQALSGGHGALYLNLATTPALGTLIIVILAKIAATSASVGSGFRGGLFFASLFLGVLAGRLYGVSLEMLFPGLALDPTVTAVVGMSALAVGVIGGPLTMTFLALEATRDLQLTGIVLAASILSTITVRQLFGYSFST
;
A
#
# COMPACT_ATOMS: atom_id res chain seq x y z
N GLY A 1 -4.32 7.11 -10.11
CA GLY A 1 -3.73 5.88 -10.68
C GLY A 1 -2.21 5.97 -10.84
N LEU A 2 -1.71 6.96 -11.59
CA LEU A 2 -0.28 7.10 -11.92
C LEU A 2 0.62 7.16 -10.68
N LEU A 3 0.35 8.05 -9.73
CA LEU A 3 1.15 8.20 -8.51
C LEU A 3 1.17 6.91 -7.68
N LEU A 4 0.05 6.21 -7.61
CA LEU A 4 -0.06 4.95 -6.89
C LEU A 4 0.67 3.80 -7.62
N GLY A 5 0.68 3.82 -8.95
CA GLY A 5 1.52 2.93 -9.75
C GLY A 5 3.02 3.15 -9.48
N LEU A 6 3.47 4.40 -9.40
CA LEU A 6 4.85 4.73 -9.02
C LEU A 6 5.18 4.30 -7.59
N LEU A 7 4.25 4.49 -6.64
CA LEU A 7 4.41 4.02 -5.26
C LEU A 7 4.52 2.49 -5.20
N ALA A 8 3.71 1.78 -5.99
CA ALA A 8 3.78 0.32 -6.12
C ALA A 8 5.16 -0.14 -6.61
N ILE A 9 5.69 0.51 -7.66
CA ILE A 9 7.03 0.23 -8.17
C ILE A 9 8.10 0.48 -7.10
N GLY A 10 8.03 1.63 -6.40
CA GLY A 10 8.94 1.95 -5.31
C GLY A 10 8.94 0.89 -4.22
N MET A 11 7.76 0.46 -3.80
CA MET A 11 7.57 -0.59 -2.78
C MET A 11 8.15 -1.93 -3.25
N MET A 12 7.87 -2.36 -4.49
CA MET A 12 8.41 -3.61 -5.05
C MET A 12 9.93 -3.58 -5.15
N ARG A 13 10.51 -2.46 -5.60
CA ARG A 13 11.98 -2.29 -5.66
C ARG A 13 12.59 -2.35 -4.26
N LEU A 14 11.98 -1.71 -3.28
CA LEU A 14 12.47 -1.72 -1.90
C LEU A 14 12.45 -3.13 -1.32
N ILE A 15 11.38 -3.89 -1.52
CA ILE A 15 11.29 -5.31 -1.12
C ILE A 15 12.42 -6.12 -1.75
N THR A 16 12.63 -5.97 -3.06
CA THR A 16 13.69 -6.70 -3.78
C THR A 16 15.09 -6.31 -3.29
N LEU A 17 15.33 -5.03 -2.97
CA LEU A 17 16.60 -4.57 -2.42
C LEU A 17 16.85 -5.15 -1.03
N VAL A 18 15.85 -5.15 -0.16
CA VAL A 18 15.95 -5.75 1.19
C VAL A 18 16.19 -7.26 1.08
N GLU A 19 15.46 -7.95 0.19
CA GLU A 19 15.65 -9.38 -0.06
C GLU A 19 17.08 -9.70 -0.54
N ARG A 20 17.59 -8.95 -1.51
CA ARG A 20 18.98 -9.07 -1.97
C ARG A 20 19.98 -8.84 -0.85
N GLY A 21 19.76 -7.82 -0.01
CA GLY A 21 20.59 -7.58 1.17
C GLY A 21 20.64 -8.77 2.14
N PHE A 22 19.49 -9.38 2.40
CA PHE A 22 19.41 -10.60 3.21
C PHE A 22 20.03 -11.83 2.53
N GLN A 23 19.93 -11.96 1.21
CA GLN A 23 20.53 -13.07 0.45
C GLN A 23 22.06 -12.97 0.41
N THR A 24 22.60 -11.77 0.31
CA THR A 24 24.05 -11.51 0.31
C THR A 24 24.66 -11.67 1.71
N SER A 25 23.86 -11.48 2.77
CA SER A 25 24.31 -11.73 4.13
C SER A 25 24.48 -13.25 4.34
N ARG A 26 25.65 -13.67 4.88
CA ARG A 26 25.95 -15.08 5.20
C ARG A 26 25.11 -15.64 6.37
N LEU A 27 24.02 -14.99 6.73
CA LEU A 27 23.16 -15.40 7.83
C LEU A 27 22.36 -16.67 7.47
N PRO A 28 22.27 -17.68 8.35
CA PRO A 28 21.38 -18.82 8.17
C PRO A 28 19.92 -18.38 8.03
N ARG A 29 19.12 -19.12 7.27
CA ARG A 29 17.70 -18.76 6.96
C ARG A 29 16.86 -18.49 8.22
N TYR A 30 17.12 -19.19 9.33
CA TYR A 30 16.40 -18.97 10.58
C TYR A 30 16.69 -17.60 11.20
N PHE A 31 17.95 -17.17 11.19
CA PHE A 31 18.36 -15.87 11.72
C PHE A 31 17.85 -14.69 10.88
N ARG A 32 17.71 -14.86 9.56
CA ARG A 32 17.13 -13.81 8.70
C ARG A 32 15.70 -13.47 9.12
N ARG A 33 14.87 -14.48 9.42
CA ARG A 33 13.51 -14.28 9.91
C ARG A 33 13.49 -13.62 11.28
N ALA A 34 14.36 -14.05 12.21
CA ALA A 34 14.46 -13.43 13.52
C ALA A 34 14.82 -11.95 13.43
N VAL A 35 15.80 -11.57 12.60
CA VAL A 35 16.20 -10.18 12.38
C VAL A 35 15.05 -9.39 11.74
N GLY A 36 14.35 -9.93 10.74
CA GLY A 36 13.18 -9.32 10.15
C GLY A 36 12.05 -9.11 11.17
N GLY A 37 11.79 -10.09 12.03
CA GLY A 37 10.81 -10.00 13.10
C GLY A 37 11.14 -8.91 14.13
N VAL A 38 12.40 -8.82 14.55
CA VAL A 38 12.89 -7.77 15.48
C VAL A 38 12.74 -6.38 14.83
N ALA A 39 13.10 -6.25 13.55
CA ALA A 39 12.96 -4.98 12.82
C ALA A 39 11.49 -4.55 12.74
N VAL A 40 10.57 -5.46 12.41
CA VAL A 40 9.12 -5.18 12.38
C VAL A 40 8.61 -4.84 13.80
N GLY A 41 9.07 -5.56 14.82
CA GLY A 41 8.74 -5.29 16.23
C GLY A 41 9.20 -3.90 16.68
N ALA A 42 10.41 -3.47 16.31
CA ALA A 42 10.92 -2.14 16.61
C ALA A 42 10.09 -1.05 15.90
N LEU A 43 9.71 -1.26 14.64
CA LEU A 43 8.83 -0.34 13.92
C LEU A 43 7.43 -0.26 14.55
N ALA A 44 6.96 -1.35 15.14
CA ALA A 44 5.69 -1.39 15.85
C ALA A 44 5.64 -0.54 17.11
N LEU A 45 6.79 -0.35 17.78
CA LEU A 45 6.89 0.56 18.92
C LEU A 45 6.71 2.03 18.51
N ILE A 46 7.04 2.36 17.25
CA ILE A 46 6.83 3.71 16.70
C ILE A 46 5.35 3.86 16.27
N THR A 47 4.81 2.88 15.57
CA THR A 47 3.41 2.87 15.12
C THR A 47 2.83 1.45 15.22
N PRO A 48 1.91 1.18 16.17
CA PRO A 48 1.25 -0.13 16.27
C PRO A 48 0.51 -0.56 14.99
N GLN A 49 0.12 0.42 14.17
CA GLN A 49 -0.52 0.20 12.87
C GLN A 49 0.41 -0.48 11.84
N ALA A 50 1.73 -0.45 12.06
CA ALA A 50 2.70 -1.13 11.20
C ALA A 50 2.62 -2.66 11.31
N LEU A 51 2.24 -3.21 12.47
CA LEU A 51 2.12 -4.66 12.72
C LEU A 51 0.93 -5.31 12.03
N SER A 52 -0.18 -4.59 11.92
CA SER A 52 -1.44 -5.16 11.48
C SER A 52 -1.43 -5.48 9.98
N GLY A 53 -2.11 -6.56 9.57
CA GLY A 53 -2.51 -6.80 8.18
C GLY A 53 -3.45 -5.72 7.62
N GLY A 54 -3.81 -4.72 8.43
CA GLY A 54 -4.60 -3.56 8.02
C GLY A 54 -6.06 -3.57 8.47
N HIS A 55 -6.63 -4.72 8.89
CA HIS A 55 -8.06 -4.79 9.19
C HIS A 55 -8.49 -3.82 10.30
N GLY A 56 -7.88 -3.85 11.48
CA GLY A 56 -8.23 -2.94 12.57
C GLY A 56 -7.81 -1.49 12.31
N ALA A 57 -6.64 -1.28 11.72
CA ALA A 57 -6.14 0.04 11.39
C ALA A 57 -6.91 0.69 10.22
N LEU A 58 -7.49 -0.11 9.32
CA LEU A 58 -8.32 0.36 8.22
C LEU A 58 -9.59 1.03 8.75
N TYR A 59 -10.27 0.42 9.71
CA TYR A 59 -11.44 1.01 10.36
C TYR A 59 -11.11 2.28 11.12
N LEU A 60 -10.01 2.30 11.88
CA LEU A 60 -9.57 3.48 12.63
C LEU A 60 -9.23 4.63 11.69
N ASN A 61 -8.53 4.36 10.59
CA ASN A 61 -8.16 5.41 9.64
C ASN A 61 -9.32 5.87 8.75
N LEU A 62 -10.36 5.08 8.55
CA LEU A 62 -11.59 5.53 7.88
C LEU A 62 -12.44 6.43 8.80
N ALA A 63 -12.39 6.22 10.11
CA ALA A 63 -13.21 6.96 11.08
C ALA A 63 -12.59 8.30 11.54
N THR A 64 -11.27 8.49 11.38
CA THR A 64 -10.56 9.69 11.82
C THR A 64 -9.87 10.39 10.67
N THR A 65 -9.71 11.72 10.77
CA THR A 65 -8.87 12.52 9.84
C THR A 65 -7.49 12.73 10.46
N PRO A 66 -6.53 11.80 10.25
CA PRO A 66 -5.21 11.97 10.84
C PRO A 66 -4.47 13.15 10.19
N ALA A 67 -3.67 13.83 10.98
CA ALA A 67 -2.82 14.91 10.49
C ALA A 67 -1.87 14.39 9.39
N LEU A 68 -1.55 15.24 8.41
CA LEU A 68 -0.72 14.89 7.24
C LEU A 68 0.62 14.26 7.65
N GLY A 69 1.27 14.79 8.71
CA GLY A 69 2.51 14.22 9.25
C GLY A 69 2.34 12.79 9.76
N THR A 70 1.24 12.50 10.43
CA THR A 70 0.94 11.14 10.93
C THR A 70 0.76 10.17 9.77
N LEU A 71 0.05 10.56 8.70
CA LEU A 71 -0.12 9.73 7.51
C LEU A 71 1.22 9.37 6.87
N ILE A 72 2.11 10.34 6.71
CA ILE A 72 3.44 10.12 6.13
C ILE A 72 4.25 9.14 6.99
N ILE A 73 4.28 9.33 8.32
CA ILE A 73 5.01 8.45 9.23
C ILE A 73 4.48 7.02 9.15
N VAL A 74 3.16 6.84 9.18
CA VAL A 74 2.53 5.51 9.11
C VAL A 74 2.81 4.84 7.76
N ILE A 75 2.76 5.58 6.65
CA ILE A 75 3.08 5.06 5.31
C ILE A 75 4.52 4.57 5.26
N LEU A 76 5.48 5.40 5.70
CA LEU A 76 6.89 5.05 5.69
C LEU A 76 7.19 3.86 6.60
N ALA A 77 6.66 3.86 7.82
CA ALA A 77 6.80 2.74 8.76
C ALA A 77 6.21 1.44 8.18
N LYS A 78 5.06 1.52 7.51
CA LYS A 78 4.41 0.36 6.89
C LYS A 78 5.18 -0.17 5.70
N ILE A 79 5.70 0.69 4.84
CA ILE A 79 6.57 0.28 3.72
C ILE A 79 7.83 -0.41 4.27
N ALA A 80 8.47 0.16 5.28
CA ALA A 80 9.66 -0.41 5.91
C ALA A 80 9.35 -1.77 6.56
N ALA A 81 8.25 -1.87 7.34
CA ALA A 81 7.83 -3.12 7.99
C ALA A 81 7.50 -4.21 6.96
N THR A 82 6.78 -3.87 5.89
CA THR A 82 6.44 -4.82 4.81
C THR A 82 7.69 -5.29 4.09
N SER A 83 8.61 -4.38 3.77
CA SER A 83 9.87 -4.71 3.09
C SER A 83 10.77 -5.57 3.97
N ALA A 84 10.88 -5.26 5.27
CA ALA A 84 11.64 -6.07 6.23
C ALA A 84 11.02 -7.47 6.40
N SER A 85 9.69 -7.56 6.52
CA SER A 85 8.98 -8.82 6.67
C SER A 85 9.16 -9.72 5.45
N VAL A 86 8.77 -9.24 4.27
CA VAL A 86 8.83 -10.03 3.03
C VAL A 86 10.27 -10.30 2.63
N GLY A 87 11.16 -9.32 2.71
CA GLY A 87 12.58 -9.45 2.35
C GLY A 87 13.34 -10.42 3.25
N SER A 88 12.95 -10.58 4.53
CA SER A 88 13.55 -11.58 5.44
C SER A 88 13.03 -13.00 5.21
N GLY A 89 12.07 -13.20 4.29
CA GLY A 89 11.53 -14.50 3.92
C GLY A 89 10.30 -14.93 4.73
N PHE A 90 9.63 -14.02 5.40
CA PHE A 90 8.27 -14.26 5.87
C PHE A 90 7.33 -14.36 4.68
N ARG A 91 6.56 -15.44 4.62
CA ARG A 91 5.46 -15.58 3.66
C ARG A 91 4.26 -14.79 4.18
N GLY A 92 4.35 -13.46 4.13
CA GLY A 92 3.25 -12.55 4.48
C GLY A 92 2.44 -12.17 3.26
N GLY A 93 1.15 -11.89 3.44
CA GLY A 93 0.28 -11.44 2.38
C GLY A 93 0.57 -9.99 1.97
N LEU A 94 1.23 -9.79 0.84
CA LEU A 94 1.39 -8.47 0.22
C LEU A 94 0.03 -7.82 -0.10
N PHE A 95 -1.01 -8.63 -0.26
CA PHE A 95 -2.36 -8.19 -0.58
C PHE A 95 -2.90 -7.18 0.44
N PHE A 96 -3.01 -7.58 1.70
CA PHE A 96 -3.54 -6.68 2.74
C PHE A 96 -2.63 -5.49 3.04
N ALA A 97 -1.32 -5.67 2.93
CA ALA A 97 -0.38 -4.58 3.09
C ALA A 97 -0.53 -3.53 1.99
N SER A 98 -0.74 -3.95 0.73
CA SER A 98 -0.98 -3.04 -0.38
C SER A 98 -2.33 -2.35 -0.30
N LEU A 99 -3.39 -3.05 0.14
CA LEU A 99 -4.70 -2.43 0.40
C LEU A 99 -4.58 -1.30 1.44
N PHE A 100 -3.99 -1.61 2.58
CA PHE A 100 -3.85 -0.64 3.66
C PHE A 100 -2.99 0.56 3.27
N LEU A 101 -1.83 0.32 2.65
CA LEU A 101 -0.99 1.40 2.12
C LEU A 101 -1.71 2.23 1.06
N GLY A 102 -2.53 1.59 0.22
CA GLY A 102 -3.34 2.26 -0.77
C GLY A 102 -4.36 3.22 -0.16
N VAL A 103 -5.04 2.81 0.92
CA VAL A 103 -5.95 3.67 1.69
C VAL A 103 -5.22 4.90 2.23
N LEU A 104 -4.07 4.69 2.88
CA LEU A 104 -3.29 5.79 3.46
C LEU A 104 -2.77 6.75 2.38
N ALA A 105 -2.25 6.22 1.27
CA ALA A 105 -1.74 7.02 0.16
C ALA A 105 -2.88 7.76 -0.57
N GLY A 106 -4.05 7.15 -0.71
CA GLY A 106 -5.24 7.80 -1.26
C GLY A 106 -5.72 8.96 -0.39
N ARG A 107 -5.74 8.77 0.93
CA ARG A 107 -6.08 9.85 1.88
C ARG A 107 -5.03 10.96 1.89
N LEU A 108 -3.75 10.60 1.89
CA LEU A 108 -2.67 11.58 1.79
C LEU A 108 -2.82 12.44 0.54
N TYR A 109 -3.16 11.83 -0.59
CA TYR A 109 -3.44 12.53 -1.84
C TYR A 109 -4.65 13.47 -1.71
N GLY A 110 -5.76 13.02 -1.11
CA GLY A 110 -6.95 13.85 -0.87
C GLY A 110 -6.62 15.08 -0.02
N VAL A 111 -6.00 14.90 1.14
CA VAL A 111 -5.60 15.98 2.05
C VAL A 111 -4.62 16.95 1.37
N SER A 112 -3.67 16.43 0.60
CA SER A 112 -2.71 17.27 -0.11
C SER A 112 -3.38 18.12 -1.19
N LEU A 113 -4.38 17.59 -1.89
CA LEU A 113 -5.16 18.33 -2.89
C LEU A 113 -6.04 19.40 -2.26
N GLU A 114 -6.69 19.11 -1.14
CA GLU A 114 -7.47 20.10 -0.39
C GLU A 114 -6.61 21.27 0.10
N MET A 115 -5.36 21.00 0.50
CA MET A 115 -4.42 22.05 0.89
C MET A 115 -3.97 22.92 -0.30
N LEU A 116 -3.77 22.31 -1.47
CA LEU A 116 -3.37 23.06 -2.67
C LEU A 116 -4.53 23.82 -3.31
N PHE A 117 -5.74 23.28 -3.23
CA PHE A 117 -6.94 23.83 -3.84
C PHE A 117 -8.08 23.89 -2.81
N PRO A 118 -8.10 24.93 -1.95
CA PRO A 118 -9.17 25.12 -0.96
C PRO A 118 -10.50 25.39 -1.67
N GLY A 119 -11.32 24.39 -1.83
CA GLY A 119 -12.59 24.42 -2.57
C GLY A 119 -12.87 23.13 -3.32
N LEU A 120 -11.87 22.27 -3.47
CA LEU A 120 -12.03 20.92 -3.99
C LEU A 120 -12.23 19.94 -2.82
N ALA A 121 -13.44 19.91 -2.26
CA ALA A 121 -13.79 18.96 -1.20
C ALA A 121 -13.88 17.55 -1.81
N LEU A 122 -12.84 16.76 -1.68
CA LEU A 122 -12.83 15.35 -2.07
C LEU A 122 -13.33 14.50 -0.91
N ASP A 123 -14.29 13.62 -1.17
CA ASP A 123 -14.73 12.65 -0.16
C ASP A 123 -13.54 11.76 0.24
N PRO A 124 -13.18 11.76 1.54
CA PRO A 124 -12.08 10.93 2.05
C PRO A 124 -12.28 9.44 1.79
N THR A 125 -13.53 8.98 1.72
CA THR A 125 -13.86 7.59 1.42
C THR A 125 -13.55 7.24 -0.03
N VAL A 126 -13.90 8.14 -0.95
CA VAL A 126 -13.61 7.98 -2.38
C VAL A 126 -12.10 7.90 -2.62
N THR A 127 -11.34 8.83 -2.07
CA THR A 127 -9.88 8.86 -2.22
C THR A 127 -9.22 7.62 -1.61
N ALA A 128 -9.73 7.13 -0.47
CA ALA A 128 -9.25 5.93 0.19
C ALA A 128 -9.51 4.67 -0.65
N VAL A 129 -10.74 4.48 -1.17
CA VAL A 129 -11.12 3.30 -1.96
C VAL A 129 -10.40 3.27 -3.31
N VAL A 130 -10.29 4.41 -3.98
CA VAL A 130 -9.52 4.54 -5.23
C VAL A 130 -8.04 4.25 -4.97
N GLY A 131 -7.49 4.76 -3.88
CA GLY A 131 -6.12 4.52 -3.46
C GLY A 131 -5.86 3.05 -3.15
N MET A 132 -6.74 2.43 -2.38
CA MET A 132 -6.70 1.01 -2.03
C MET A 132 -6.62 0.13 -3.27
N SER A 133 -7.54 0.34 -4.20
CA SER A 133 -7.66 -0.47 -5.40
C SER A 133 -6.48 -0.26 -6.35
N ALA A 134 -6.11 0.98 -6.62
CA ALA A 134 -5.03 1.31 -7.56
C ALA A 134 -3.66 0.81 -7.07
N LEU A 135 -3.35 0.88 -5.77
CA LEU A 135 -2.08 0.36 -5.24
C LEU A 135 -2.07 -1.17 -5.23
N ALA A 136 -3.16 -1.79 -4.80
CA ALA A 136 -3.26 -3.25 -4.79
C ALA A 136 -3.10 -3.83 -6.19
N VAL A 137 -3.74 -3.22 -7.19
CA VAL A 137 -3.60 -3.61 -8.61
C VAL A 137 -2.16 -3.41 -9.10
N GLY A 138 -1.51 -2.33 -8.70
CA GLY A 138 -0.11 -2.08 -9.06
C GLY A 138 0.85 -3.15 -8.53
N VAL A 139 0.59 -3.70 -7.33
CA VAL A 139 1.43 -4.71 -6.68
C VAL A 139 1.08 -6.12 -7.13
N ILE A 140 -0.21 -6.47 -7.22
CA ILE A 140 -0.69 -7.83 -7.41
C ILE A 140 -1.14 -8.07 -8.85
N GLY A 141 -1.67 -7.04 -9.50
CA GLY A 141 -2.37 -7.15 -10.77
C GLY A 141 -3.88 -7.36 -10.58
N GLY A 142 -4.60 -7.68 -11.66
CA GLY A 142 -6.02 -7.98 -11.62
C GLY A 142 -6.93 -6.76 -11.43
N PRO A 143 -6.93 -5.77 -12.36
CA PRO A 143 -7.72 -4.55 -12.23
C PRO A 143 -9.22 -4.82 -12.11
N LEU A 144 -9.74 -5.81 -12.81
CA LEU A 144 -11.16 -6.18 -12.72
C LEU A 144 -11.53 -6.74 -11.35
N THR A 145 -10.68 -7.59 -10.77
CA THR A 145 -10.92 -8.17 -9.44
C THR A 145 -11.05 -7.09 -8.38
N MET A 146 -10.16 -6.10 -8.39
CA MET A 146 -10.23 -4.99 -7.44
C MET A 146 -11.42 -4.06 -7.69
N THR A 147 -11.81 -3.90 -8.95
CA THR A 147 -12.99 -3.11 -9.31
C THR A 147 -14.28 -3.78 -8.80
N PHE A 148 -14.41 -5.10 -8.98
CA PHE A 148 -15.57 -5.84 -8.45
C PHE A 148 -15.59 -5.87 -6.92
N LEU A 149 -14.43 -5.99 -6.28
CA LEU A 149 -14.32 -5.92 -4.82
C LEU A 149 -14.73 -4.54 -4.30
N ALA A 150 -14.35 -3.47 -4.97
CA ALA A 150 -14.78 -2.12 -4.64
C ALA A 150 -16.30 -1.94 -4.85
N LEU A 151 -16.86 -2.49 -5.93
CA LEU A 151 -18.31 -2.47 -6.18
C LEU A 151 -19.07 -3.19 -5.07
N GLU A 152 -18.61 -4.37 -4.68
CA GLU A 152 -19.24 -5.16 -3.62
C GLU A 152 -19.20 -4.43 -2.27
N ALA A 153 -18.07 -3.80 -1.96
CA ALA A 153 -17.86 -3.07 -0.71
C ALA A 153 -18.66 -1.77 -0.63
N THR A 154 -18.77 -1.02 -1.73
CA THR A 154 -19.36 0.33 -1.74
C THR A 154 -20.77 0.38 -2.31
N ARG A 155 -21.13 -0.58 -3.17
CA ARG A 155 -22.39 -0.64 -3.93
C ARG A 155 -22.66 0.63 -4.75
N ASP A 156 -21.61 1.35 -5.12
CA ASP A 156 -21.66 2.58 -5.89
C ASP A 156 -21.01 2.36 -7.26
N LEU A 157 -21.80 2.45 -8.32
CA LEU A 157 -21.36 2.28 -9.70
C LEU A 157 -20.47 3.44 -10.18
N GLN A 158 -20.71 4.66 -9.71
CA GLN A 158 -19.91 5.83 -10.10
C GLN A 158 -18.51 5.70 -9.53
N LEU A 159 -18.40 5.37 -8.24
CA LEU A 159 -17.13 5.10 -7.59
C LEU A 159 -16.40 3.93 -8.24
N THR A 160 -17.12 2.87 -8.59
CA THR A 160 -16.56 1.70 -9.29
C THR A 160 -15.93 2.07 -10.63
N GLY A 161 -16.56 2.97 -11.40
CA GLY A 161 -15.99 3.47 -12.65
C GLY A 161 -14.67 4.22 -12.44
N ILE A 162 -14.58 5.06 -11.40
CA ILE A 162 -13.35 5.78 -11.04
C ILE A 162 -12.26 4.80 -10.59
N VAL A 163 -12.62 3.79 -9.79
CA VAL A 163 -11.71 2.72 -9.35
C VAL A 163 -11.17 1.95 -10.55
N LEU A 164 -12.01 1.60 -11.52
CA LEU A 164 -11.58 0.89 -12.73
C LEU A 164 -10.57 1.72 -13.52
N ALA A 165 -10.87 2.99 -13.78
CA ALA A 165 -9.95 3.88 -14.49
C ALA A 165 -8.61 4.04 -13.76
N ALA A 166 -8.64 4.26 -12.44
CA ALA A 166 -7.43 4.38 -11.63
C ALA A 166 -6.60 3.09 -11.61
N SER A 167 -7.27 1.93 -11.55
CA SER A 167 -6.65 0.60 -11.57
C SER A 167 -5.99 0.29 -12.91
N ILE A 168 -6.63 0.64 -14.00
CA ILE A 168 -6.05 0.49 -15.36
C ILE A 168 -4.83 1.37 -15.51
N LEU A 169 -4.90 2.64 -15.11
CA LEU A 169 -3.75 3.57 -15.16
C LEU A 169 -2.59 3.06 -14.31
N SER A 170 -2.86 2.57 -13.11
CA SER A 170 -1.84 1.97 -12.25
C SER A 170 -1.18 0.76 -12.93
N THR A 171 -1.99 -0.14 -13.51
CA THR A 171 -1.49 -1.32 -14.24
C THR A 171 -0.58 -0.93 -15.40
N ILE A 172 -1.02 0.02 -16.22
CA ILE A 172 -0.23 0.49 -17.39
C ILE A 172 1.10 1.08 -16.90
N THR A 173 1.07 1.92 -15.86
CA THR A 173 2.28 2.52 -15.28
C THR A 173 3.27 1.48 -14.81
N VAL A 174 2.79 0.47 -14.06
CA VAL A 174 3.65 -0.60 -13.55
C VAL A 174 4.21 -1.46 -14.69
N ARG A 175 3.38 -1.83 -15.68
CA ARG A 175 3.83 -2.64 -16.81
C ARG A 175 4.85 -1.94 -17.69
N GLN A 176 4.69 -0.65 -17.94
CA GLN A 176 5.61 0.13 -18.77
C GLN A 176 6.95 0.41 -18.07
N LEU A 177 6.93 0.66 -16.76
CA LEU A 177 8.12 1.09 -16.02
C LEU A 177 8.84 -0.04 -15.29
N PHE A 178 8.14 -1.11 -14.91
CA PHE A 178 8.71 -2.21 -14.15
C PHE A 178 8.76 -3.55 -14.91
N GLY A 179 8.00 -3.67 -16.00
CA GLY A 179 8.01 -4.84 -16.89
C GLY A 179 7.16 -6.04 -16.43
N TYR A 180 6.89 -6.22 -15.12
CA TYR A 180 6.08 -7.32 -14.58
C TYR A 180 5.37 -6.93 -13.29
N SER A 181 4.14 -7.45 -13.10
CA SER A 181 3.52 -7.52 -11.78
C SER A 181 4.04 -8.78 -11.04
N PHE A 182 4.04 -8.76 -9.72
CA PHE A 182 4.55 -9.85 -8.86
C PHE A 182 3.83 -11.21 -9.05
N SER A 183 2.79 -11.25 -9.86
CA SER A 183 1.89 -12.41 -10.04
C SER A 183 2.17 -13.27 -11.28
N THR A 184 3.31 -13.07 -11.96
CA THR A 184 3.76 -13.95 -13.08
C THR A 184 5.05 -14.67 -12.77
#